data_6bc8aca3e091d35b48f3d0d82583168c
#
_entry.id   6bc8aca3e091d35b48f3d0d82583168c
#
_cell.length_a   1.000
_cell.length_b   1.000
_cell.length_c   1.000
_cell.angle_alpha   90.00
_cell.angle_beta   90.00
_cell.angle_gamma   90.00
#
_symmetry.space_group_name_H-M   'P 1'
#
loop_
_entity.id
_entity.type
_entity.pdbx_description
1 polymer ?
#
loop_
_entity_poly.entity_id
_entity_poly.type
_entity_poly.pdbx_seq_one_letter_code
_entity_poly.pdbx_strand_id
1 'polypeptide(L)'
;NLDALYSDDAVSVEAADMGGQGRETHGKAGIHGKHDWWDSSMEEHSTKVVGPFYHGEDQFSVMFEVDATDKESGKRLQMQEIGVYHVADGKITREEFHYAVE
;
A
#
# COMPACT_ATOMS: atom_id res chain seq x y z
N ASN A 1 3.47 -14.51 0.48
CA ASN A 1 2.57 -14.06 -0.57
C ASN A 1 1.33 -13.37 0.03
N LEU A 2 0.59 -12.64 -0.78
CA LEU A 2 -0.53 -11.83 -0.30
C LEU A 2 -1.64 -12.67 0.35
N ASP A 3 -1.92 -13.84 -0.20
CA ASP A 3 -2.97 -14.71 0.34
C ASP A 3 -2.70 -15.14 1.78
N ALA A 4 -1.44 -15.33 2.12
CA ALA A 4 -1.06 -15.72 3.47
C ALA A 4 -1.03 -14.55 4.45
N LEU A 5 -0.80 -13.33 3.95
CA LEU A 5 -0.62 -12.13 4.78
C LEU A 5 -1.93 -11.42 5.12
N TYR A 6 -2.91 -11.44 4.20
CA TYR A 6 -4.15 -10.67 4.36
C TYR A 6 -5.32 -11.55 4.70
N SER A 7 -6.23 -11.01 5.53
CA SER A 7 -7.52 -11.65 5.74
C SER A 7 -8.39 -11.49 4.49
N ASP A 8 -9.39 -12.36 4.32
CA ASP A 8 -10.25 -12.32 3.13
C ASP A 8 -11.02 -11.02 2.98
N ASP A 9 -11.36 -10.38 4.09
CA ASP A 9 -12.12 -9.13 4.13
C ASP A 9 -11.26 -7.91 4.48
N ALA A 10 -9.95 -7.99 4.26
CA ALA A 10 -9.04 -6.89 4.56
C ALA A 10 -9.43 -5.62 3.81
N VAL A 11 -9.14 -4.48 4.43
CA VAL A 11 -9.42 -3.15 3.86
C VAL A 11 -8.10 -2.42 3.64
N SER A 12 -7.95 -1.82 2.47
CA SER A 12 -6.80 -0.98 2.13
C SER A 12 -7.27 0.44 1.88
N VAL A 13 -6.66 1.41 2.58
CA VAL A 13 -7.06 2.82 2.50
C VAL A 13 -5.91 3.64 1.96
N GLU A 14 -6.18 4.44 0.92
CA GLU A 14 -5.21 5.36 0.34
C GLU A 14 -5.40 6.76 0.91
N ALA A 15 -4.33 7.58 0.91
CA ALA A 15 -4.40 8.97 1.35
C ALA A 15 -5.25 9.83 0.41
N ALA A 16 -5.39 9.42 -0.85
CA ALA A 16 -6.16 10.14 -1.85
C ALA A 16 -6.91 9.18 -2.74
N ASP A 17 -8.00 9.66 -3.35
CA ASP A 17 -8.73 8.90 -4.36
C ASP A 17 -8.00 9.02 -5.70
N MET A 18 -7.22 8.01 -6.02
CA MET A 18 -6.33 8.01 -7.18
C MET A 18 -7.02 7.62 -8.48
N GLY A 19 -8.16 6.97 -8.41
CA GLY A 19 -8.82 6.43 -9.61
C GLY A 19 -10.29 6.78 -9.73
N GLY A 20 -10.80 7.67 -8.89
CA GLY A 20 -12.21 8.03 -8.91
C GLY A 20 -13.12 6.97 -8.31
N GLN A 21 -12.56 5.99 -7.61
CA GLN A 21 -13.31 4.87 -7.03
C GLN A 21 -13.33 4.88 -5.51
N GLY A 22 -12.93 6.02 -4.92
CA GLY A 22 -12.83 6.17 -3.48
C GLY A 22 -11.43 5.82 -2.94
N ARG A 23 -11.26 6.05 -1.65
CA ARG A 23 -9.98 5.83 -0.98
C ARG A 23 -9.85 4.41 -0.45
N GLU A 24 -10.93 3.68 -0.31
CA GLU A 24 -10.95 2.35 0.29
C GLU A 24 -11.09 1.26 -0.75
N THR A 25 -10.33 0.20 -0.58
CA THR A 25 -10.43 -1.03 -1.35
C THR A 25 -10.74 -2.16 -0.38
N HIS A 26 -11.84 -2.86 -0.62
CA HIS A 26 -12.31 -3.92 0.26
C HIS A 26 -12.05 -5.29 -0.33
N GLY A 27 -11.58 -6.19 0.56
CA GLY A 27 -11.37 -7.57 0.21
C GLY A 27 -10.01 -7.88 -0.40
N LYS A 28 -9.57 -9.10 -0.21
CA LYS A 28 -8.27 -9.57 -0.67
C LYS A 28 -8.11 -9.44 -2.19
N ALA A 29 -9.17 -9.76 -2.94
CA ALA A 29 -9.13 -9.67 -4.41
C ALA A 29 -8.91 -8.23 -4.88
N GLY A 30 -9.54 -7.25 -4.23
CA GLY A 30 -9.34 -5.84 -4.54
C GLY A 30 -7.91 -5.38 -4.25
N ILE A 31 -7.33 -5.86 -3.15
CA ILE A 31 -5.96 -5.54 -2.79
C ILE A 31 -4.98 -6.14 -3.81
N HIS A 32 -5.21 -7.37 -4.26
CA HIS A 32 -4.45 -7.97 -5.36
C HIS A 32 -4.52 -7.10 -6.62
N GLY A 33 -5.71 -6.60 -6.95
CA GLY A 33 -5.90 -5.73 -8.10
C GLY A 33 -5.08 -4.44 -8.00
N LYS A 34 -4.98 -3.85 -6.82
CA LYS A 34 -4.14 -2.68 -6.59
C LYS A 34 -2.66 -2.97 -6.87
N HIS A 35 -2.16 -4.09 -6.37
CA HIS A 35 -0.77 -4.49 -6.59
C HIS A 35 -0.50 -4.75 -8.07
N ASP A 36 -1.42 -5.44 -8.75
CA ASP A 36 -1.29 -5.71 -10.18
C ASP A 36 -1.28 -4.43 -11.00
N TRP A 37 -2.16 -3.48 -10.64
CA TRP A 37 -2.19 -2.18 -11.31
C TRP A 37 -0.86 -1.45 -11.17
N TRP A 38 -0.30 -1.41 -9.94
CA TRP A 38 0.99 -0.77 -9.69
C TRP A 38 2.09 -1.43 -10.54
N ASP A 39 2.16 -2.76 -10.50
CA ASP A 39 3.20 -3.50 -11.22
C ASP A 39 3.11 -3.31 -12.73
N SER A 40 1.90 -3.20 -13.27
CA SER A 40 1.71 -3.03 -14.72
C SER A 40 1.82 -1.57 -15.17
N SER A 41 1.54 -0.61 -14.29
CA SER A 41 1.47 0.82 -14.64
C SER A 41 2.75 1.58 -14.31
N MET A 42 3.54 1.09 -13.35
CA MET A 42 4.71 1.79 -12.85
C MET A 42 5.97 0.95 -13.06
N GLU A 43 7.04 1.64 -13.46
CA GLU A 43 8.38 1.05 -13.46
C GLU A 43 9.07 1.47 -12.17
N GLU A 44 9.23 0.54 -11.25
CA GLU A 44 9.85 0.81 -9.96
C GLU A 44 11.37 0.70 -10.09
N HIS A 45 12.08 1.80 -9.80
CA HIS A 45 13.54 1.84 -9.88
C HIS A 45 14.19 1.42 -8.58
N SER A 46 13.62 1.86 -7.46
CA SER A 46 14.10 1.48 -6.14
C SER A 46 13.00 1.67 -5.11
N THR A 47 13.04 0.83 -4.08
CA THR A 47 12.18 0.97 -2.92
C THR A 47 13.04 0.70 -1.68
N LYS A 48 13.05 1.67 -0.77
CA LYS A 48 13.68 1.51 0.52
C LYS A 48 12.60 1.32 1.57
N VAL A 49 12.77 0.32 2.42
CA VAL A 49 11.81 -0.01 3.47
C VAL A 49 12.46 0.23 4.82
N VAL A 50 11.82 1.02 5.67
CA VAL A 50 12.30 1.31 7.01
C VAL A 50 11.23 0.86 8.00
N GLY A 51 11.64 0.08 8.99
CA GLY A 51 10.77 -0.51 9.99
C GLY A 51 10.89 -2.02 9.98
N PRO A 52 9.92 -2.74 10.56
CA PRO A 52 8.65 -2.23 11.10
C PRO A 52 8.79 -1.54 12.46
N PHE A 53 7.87 -0.62 12.73
CA PHE A 53 7.73 0.04 14.02
C PHE A 53 6.45 -0.48 14.67
N TYR A 54 6.55 -1.13 15.82
CA TYR A 54 5.42 -1.79 16.45
C TYR A 54 4.63 -0.85 17.36
N HIS A 55 3.31 -0.94 17.26
CA HIS A 55 2.36 -0.14 18.03
C HIS A 55 1.41 -1.07 18.77
N GLY A 56 1.72 -1.39 20.02
CA GLY A 56 0.95 -2.36 20.77
C GLY A 56 1.12 -3.77 20.22
N GLU A 57 0.11 -4.61 20.40
CA GLU A 57 0.19 -6.02 20.02
C GLU A 57 -0.38 -6.31 18.64
N ASP A 58 -1.15 -5.37 18.08
CA ASP A 58 -1.98 -5.60 16.90
C ASP A 58 -1.74 -4.61 15.77
N GLN A 59 -0.73 -3.75 15.87
CA GLN A 59 -0.44 -2.77 14.84
C GLN A 59 1.08 -2.63 14.62
N PHE A 60 1.45 -2.30 13.39
CA PHE A 60 2.80 -1.86 13.09
C PHE A 60 2.78 -0.88 11.91
N SER A 61 3.82 -0.09 11.78
CA SER A 61 3.96 0.81 10.65
C SER A 61 5.30 0.59 9.95
N VAL A 62 5.32 0.94 8.66
CA VAL A 62 6.51 0.83 7.80
C VAL A 62 6.59 2.09 6.97
N MET A 63 7.79 2.63 6.80
CA MET A 63 8.01 3.74 5.89
C MET A 63 8.62 3.21 4.60
N PHE A 64 8.06 3.65 3.47
CA PHE A 64 8.56 3.32 2.14
C PHE A 64 9.08 4.58 1.46
N GLU A 65 10.27 4.48 0.88
CA GLU A 65 10.80 5.52 -0.02
C GLU A 65 10.84 4.90 -1.41
N VAL A 66 10.02 5.41 -2.32
CA VAL A 66 9.80 4.81 -3.64
C VAL A 66 10.26 5.76 -4.72
N ASP A 67 11.01 5.21 -5.69
CA ASP A 67 11.39 5.89 -6.92
C ASP A 67 10.86 5.07 -8.09
N ALA A 68 9.92 5.64 -8.84
CA ALA A 68 9.23 4.92 -9.91
C ALA A 68 8.87 5.86 -11.05
N THR A 69 8.63 5.29 -12.23
CA THR A 69 8.19 6.03 -13.42
C THR A 69 6.82 5.51 -13.86
N ASP A 70 5.90 6.44 -14.10
CA ASP A 70 4.61 6.12 -14.72
C ASP A 70 4.85 5.77 -16.18
N LYS A 71 4.55 4.54 -16.57
CA LYS A 71 4.81 4.04 -17.93
C LYS A 71 4.01 4.78 -18.99
N GLU A 72 2.81 5.24 -18.63
CA GLU A 72 1.94 5.94 -19.59
C GLU A 72 2.43 7.36 -19.87
N SER A 73 2.72 8.14 -18.84
CA SER A 73 3.13 9.55 -18.98
C SER A 73 4.63 9.73 -19.10
N GLY A 74 5.41 8.74 -18.67
CA GLY A 74 6.87 8.86 -18.57
C GLY A 74 7.33 9.69 -17.39
N LYS A 75 6.42 10.09 -16.52
CA LYS A 75 6.73 10.94 -15.38
C LYS A 75 7.37 10.14 -14.26
N ARG A 76 8.52 10.60 -13.77
CA ARG A 76 9.22 9.99 -12.64
C ARG A 76 8.72 10.56 -11.33
N LEU A 77 8.46 9.67 -10.38
CA LEU A 77 7.97 10.01 -9.05
C LEU A 77 8.98 9.58 -8.00
N GLN A 78 9.23 10.44 -7.03
CA GLN A 78 9.95 10.08 -5.82
C GLN A 78 9.04 10.41 -4.65
N MET A 79 8.68 9.41 -3.87
CA MET A 79 7.68 9.59 -2.81
C MET A 79 8.08 8.86 -1.54
N GLN A 80 7.62 9.41 -0.42
CA GLN A 80 7.66 8.73 0.87
C GLN A 80 6.23 8.41 1.26
N GLU A 81 6.02 7.20 1.79
CA GLU A 81 4.72 6.81 2.25
C GLU A 81 4.85 6.00 3.53
N ILE A 82 3.91 6.16 4.43
CA ILE A 82 3.86 5.40 5.68
C ILE A 82 2.66 4.47 5.60
N GLY A 83 2.91 3.18 5.72
CA GLY A 83 1.86 2.18 5.82
C GLY A 83 1.62 1.81 7.28
N VAL A 84 0.38 1.90 7.72
CA VAL A 84 -0.04 1.45 9.04
C VAL A 84 -0.87 0.18 8.86
N TYR A 85 -0.46 -0.89 9.53
CA TYR A 85 -1.07 -2.20 9.36
C TYR A 85 -1.70 -2.64 10.67
N HIS A 86 -2.95 -3.12 10.57
CA HIS A 86 -3.70 -3.71 11.67
C HIS A 86 -3.73 -5.22 11.48
N VAL A 87 -3.43 -5.97 12.54
CA VAL A 87 -3.29 -7.43 12.47
C VAL A 87 -4.25 -8.08 13.45
N ALA A 88 -4.93 -9.13 13.00
CA ALA A 88 -5.74 -9.99 13.85
C ALA A 88 -5.57 -11.42 13.39
N ASP A 89 -5.45 -12.36 14.34
CA ASP A 89 -5.29 -13.79 14.06
C ASP A 89 -4.14 -14.09 13.09
N GLY A 90 -3.06 -13.30 13.18
CA GLY A 90 -1.87 -13.47 12.35
C GLY A 90 -2.00 -12.95 10.92
N LYS A 91 -3.07 -12.20 10.61
CA LYS A 91 -3.29 -11.66 9.27
C LYS A 91 -3.58 -10.18 9.31
N ILE A 92 -3.20 -9.48 8.24
CA ILE A 92 -3.50 -8.05 8.08
C ILE A 92 -4.99 -7.91 7.75
N THR A 93 -5.69 -7.15 8.60
CA THR A 93 -7.12 -6.88 8.42
C THR A 93 -7.37 -5.50 7.84
N ARG A 94 -6.43 -4.58 7.99
CA ARG A 94 -6.53 -3.22 7.48
C ARG A 94 -5.13 -2.67 7.25
N GLU A 95 -4.96 -1.97 6.14
CA GLU A 95 -3.76 -1.20 5.88
C GLU A 95 -4.15 0.22 5.49
N GLU A 96 -3.39 1.20 5.96
CA GLU A 96 -3.64 2.61 5.67
C GLU A 96 -2.33 3.24 5.20
N PHE A 97 -2.37 3.90 4.05
CA PHE A 97 -1.20 4.53 3.48
C PHE A 97 -1.31 6.05 3.59
N HIS A 98 -0.26 6.67 4.11
CA HIS A 98 -0.20 8.11 4.33
C HIS A 98 0.96 8.68 3.52
N TYR A 99 0.65 9.59 2.61
CA TYR A 99 1.64 10.28 1.78
C TYR A 99 1.14 11.69 1.48
N ALA A 100 2.08 12.55 1.08
CA ALA A 100 1.71 13.92 0.73
C ALA A 100 0.89 13.94 -0.56
N VAL A 101 -0.19 14.72 -0.55
CA VAL A 101 -1.06 14.90 -1.71
C VAL A 101 -0.97 16.35 -2.12
N GLU A 102 -0.57 16.57 -3.37
CA GLU A 102 -0.44 17.91 -3.94
C GLU A 102 -1.59 18.26 -4.87
#